data_56dc839552d3b84f63f054dbf5f0dcbf
#
_entry.id   56dc839552d3b84f63f054dbf5f0dcbf
#
_cell.length_a   1.000
_cell.length_b   1.000
_cell.length_c   1.000
_cell.angle_alpha   90.00
_cell.angle_beta   90.00
_cell.angle_gamma   90.00
#
_symmetry.space_group_name_H-M   'P 1'
#
loop_
_entity.id
_entity.type
_entity.pdbx_description
1 polymer ?
#
loop_
_entity_poly.entity_id
_entity_poly.type
_entity_poly.pdbx_seq_one_letter_code
_entity_poly.pdbx_strand_id
1 'polypeptide(L)'
;YGGHSEFDIQKSEKLAELGYFAFAMDLYGAGRRGSNPEESMALMNEFNSDRVLLQERMIHAFNMLKNFDRVDENRTGAIGFCFGGKCALDLARAGENITGVVSFHGLYDAPTANPGKTLKGTTNITSSILVLHGYDDPMATPKNMIDLAEELKSKNANWQIHAYSNVGHAFTNPNADDRNSGLFYDQAADEHSWQEMKNFFDLIF
;
A
#
# COMPACT_ATOMS: atom_id res chain seq x y z
N TYR A 1 -2.87 -1.25 -9.80
CA TYR A 1 -2.76 -2.61 -10.37
C TYR A 1 -2.16 -2.62 -11.77
N GLY A 2 -2.11 -1.48 -12.47
CA GLY A 2 -1.63 -1.37 -13.86
C GLY A 2 -0.10 -1.39 -14.04
N GLY A 3 0.68 -1.44 -12.98
CA GLY A 3 2.13 -1.30 -13.01
C GLY A 3 2.61 0.14 -12.77
N HIS A 4 3.92 0.34 -12.74
CA HIS A 4 4.54 1.65 -12.53
C HIS A 4 4.08 2.66 -13.59
N SER A 5 3.44 3.73 -13.18
CA SER A 5 2.68 4.65 -14.05
C SER A 5 2.98 6.11 -13.74
N GLU A 6 2.42 7.01 -14.53
CA GLU A 6 2.48 8.45 -14.28
C GLU A 6 1.90 8.83 -12.90
N PHE A 7 0.86 8.12 -12.44
CA PHE A 7 0.30 8.32 -11.10
C PHE A 7 1.36 8.08 -10.01
N ASP A 8 2.14 7.00 -10.12
CA ASP A 8 3.18 6.65 -9.14
C ASP A 8 4.33 7.65 -9.18
N ILE A 9 4.70 8.13 -10.37
CA ILE A 9 5.70 9.18 -10.56
C ILE A 9 5.26 10.47 -9.87
N GLN A 10 4.04 10.95 -10.13
CA GLN A 10 3.50 12.18 -9.55
C GLN A 10 3.38 12.10 -8.02
N LYS A 11 2.98 10.94 -7.47
CA LYS A 11 2.94 10.75 -6.00
C LYS A 11 4.36 10.76 -5.40
N SER A 12 5.35 10.20 -6.12
CA SER A 12 6.76 10.25 -5.69
C SER A 12 7.33 11.66 -5.75
N GLU A 13 7.02 12.43 -6.78
CA GLU A 13 7.41 13.85 -6.89
C GLU A 13 6.82 14.67 -5.74
N LYS A 14 5.54 14.49 -5.43
CA LYS A 14 4.91 15.13 -4.26
C LYS A 14 5.59 14.77 -2.93
N LEU A 15 6.06 13.54 -2.76
CA LEU A 15 6.85 13.17 -1.59
C LEU A 15 8.21 13.85 -1.58
N ALA A 16 8.88 13.96 -2.73
CA ALA A 16 10.15 14.65 -2.86
C ALA A 16 10.04 16.15 -2.56
N GLU A 17 8.93 16.80 -2.96
CA GLU A 17 8.61 18.20 -2.59
C GLU A 17 8.47 18.39 -1.08
N LEU A 18 8.06 17.35 -0.34
CA LEU A 18 8.00 17.37 1.13
C LEU A 18 9.37 17.10 1.78
N GLY A 19 10.43 16.88 0.99
CA GLY A 19 11.79 16.65 1.48
C GLY A 19 12.16 15.20 1.68
N TYR A 20 11.32 14.24 1.30
CA TYR A 20 11.63 12.83 1.36
C TYR A 20 12.51 12.38 0.17
N PHE A 21 13.35 11.37 0.38
CA PHE A 21 13.90 10.58 -0.70
C PHE A 21 12.83 9.60 -1.18
N ALA A 22 12.19 9.88 -2.31
CA ALA A 22 11.09 9.07 -2.83
C ALA A 22 11.58 8.06 -3.89
N PHE A 23 11.12 6.81 -3.76
CA PHE A 23 11.44 5.71 -4.66
C PHE A 23 10.15 5.08 -5.19
N ALA A 24 9.79 5.37 -6.44
CA ALA A 24 8.66 4.73 -7.12
C ALA A 24 9.04 3.33 -7.59
N MET A 25 8.53 2.32 -6.90
CA MET A 25 8.85 0.92 -7.15
C MET A 25 8.17 0.39 -8.42
N ASP A 26 8.92 -0.31 -9.28
CA ASP A 26 8.37 -1.16 -10.34
C ASP A 26 8.18 -2.60 -9.83
N LEU A 27 7.00 -2.89 -9.29
CA LEU A 27 6.68 -4.20 -8.72
C LEU A 27 6.78 -5.33 -9.73
N TYR A 28 6.29 -5.09 -10.96
CA TYR A 28 6.25 -6.11 -12.01
C TYR A 28 7.60 -6.31 -12.70
N GLY A 29 8.48 -5.32 -12.61
CA GLY A 29 9.84 -5.34 -13.15
C GLY A 29 9.91 -5.14 -14.66
N ALA A 30 11.07 -4.67 -15.11
CA ALA A 30 11.37 -4.44 -16.53
C ALA A 30 10.37 -3.52 -17.26
N GLY A 31 9.71 -2.60 -16.52
CA GLY A 31 8.72 -1.69 -17.08
C GLY A 31 7.43 -2.36 -17.55
N ARG A 32 7.15 -3.58 -17.08
CA ARG A 32 5.91 -4.30 -17.43
C ARG A 32 4.69 -3.52 -16.96
N ARG A 33 3.76 -3.29 -17.88
CA ARG A 33 2.50 -2.58 -17.62
C ARG A 33 1.38 -3.20 -18.42
N GLY A 34 0.18 -3.19 -17.86
CA GLY A 34 -1.03 -3.55 -18.61
C GLY A 34 -1.44 -2.40 -19.54
N SER A 35 -1.71 -2.69 -20.80
CA SER A 35 -2.21 -1.73 -21.79
C SER A 35 -3.75 -1.57 -21.72
N ASN A 36 -4.40 -2.47 -20.98
CA ASN A 36 -5.84 -2.49 -20.75
C ASN A 36 -6.14 -3.13 -19.39
N PRO A 37 -7.40 -3.06 -18.90
CA PRO A 37 -7.78 -3.61 -17.60
C PRO A 37 -7.51 -5.11 -17.44
N GLU A 38 -7.68 -5.90 -18.50
CA GLU A 38 -7.47 -7.35 -18.49
C GLU A 38 -5.98 -7.70 -18.28
N GLU A 39 -5.09 -7.08 -19.05
CA GLU A 39 -3.65 -7.25 -18.89
C GLU A 39 -3.16 -6.76 -17.52
N SER A 40 -3.69 -5.63 -17.05
CA SER A 40 -3.36 -5.10 -15.71
C SER A 40 -3.79 -6.07 -14.61
N MET A 41 -4.97 -6.69 -14.76
CA MET A 41 -5.47 -7.70 -13.83
C MET A 41 -4.61 -8.97 -13.87
N ALA A 42 -4.17 -9.41 -15.05
CA ALA A 42 -3.29 -10.57 -15.20
C ALA A 42 -1.95 -10.34 -14.49
N LEU A 43 -1.33 -9.16 -14.67
CA LEU A 43 -0.09 -8.78 -13.98
C LEU A 43 -0.28 -8.75 -12.46
N MET A 44 -1.35 -8.13 -11.98
CA MET A 44 -1.66 -8.11 -10.56
C MET A 44 -1.85 -9.51 -10.00
N ASN A 45 -2.57 -10.38 -10.71
CA ASN A 45 -2.86 -11.74 -10.26
C ASN A 45 -1.62 -12.64 -10.21
N GLU A 46 -0.59 -12.39 -11.00
CA GLU A 46 0.70 -13.08 -10.90
C GLU A 46 1.28 -12.97 -9.47
N PHE A 47 1.17 -11.78 -8.87
CA PHE A 47 1.66 -11.52 -7.51
C PHE A 47 0.60 -11.75 -6.42
N ASN A 48 -0.66 -11.49 -6.73
CA ASN A 48 -1.74 -11.69 -5.78
C ASN A 48 -2.00 -13.18 -5.48
N SER A 49 -1.77 -14.05 -6.45
CA SER A 49 -1.84 -15.51 -6.29
C SER A 49 -0.54 -16.14 -5.77
N ASP A 50 0.57 -15.40 -5.78
CA ASP A 50 1.86 -15.81 -5.19
C ASP A 50 2.38 -14.75 -4.23
N ARG A 51 1.85 -14.78 -3.02
CA ARG A 51 2.18 -13.78 -1.98
C ARG A 51 3.63 -13.93 -1.46
N VAL A 52 4.28 -15.06 -1.68
CA VAL A 52 5.72 -15.22 -1.41
C VAL A 52 6.53 -14.40 -2.40
N LEU A 53 6.23 -14.52 -3.69
CA LEU A 53 6.86 -13.70 -4.73
C LEU A 53 6.62 -12.20 -4.48
N LEU A 54 5.39 -11.81 -4.09
CA LEU A 54 5.08 -10.44 -3.73
C LEU A 54 5.98 -9.93 -2.61
N GLN A 55 6.08 -10.68 -1.51
CA GLN A 55 6.94 -10.30 -0.38
C GLN A 55 8.41 -10.20 -0.78
N GLU A 56 8.93 -11.16 -1.54
CA GLU A 56 10.30 -11.14 -2.03
C GLU A 56 10.60 -9.88 -2.84
N ARG A 57 9.68 -9.45 -3.72
CA ARG A 57 9.82 -8.22 -4.49
C ARG A 57 9.81 -6.97 -3.61
N MET A 58 8.87 -6.90 -2.66
CA MET A 58 8.79 -5.77 -1.74
C MET A 58 10.03 -5.66 -0.85
N ILE A 59 10.50 -6.77 -0.30
CA ILE A 59 11.71 -6.82 0.53
C ILE A 59 12.95 -6.44 -0.30
N HIS A 60 13.06 -6.95 -1.53
CA HIS A 60 14.17 -6.60 -2.41
C HIS A 60 14.21 -5.09 -2.70
N ALA A 61 13.07 -4.49 -3.05
CA ALA A 61 12.98 -3.05 -3.29
C ALA A 61 13.31 -2.22 -2.03
N PHE A 62 12.82 -2.65 -0.87
CA PHE A 62 13.13 -2.01 0.41
C PHE A 62 14.63 -2.07 0.73
N ASN A 63 15.27 -3.22 0.49
CA ASN A 63 16.72 -3.35 0.67
C ASN A 63 17.51 -2.55 -0.34
N MET A 64 17.04 -2.42 -1.59
CA MET A 64 17.66 -1.50 -2.58
C MET A 64 17.58 -0.04 -2.12
N LEU A 65 16.41 0.39 -1.59
CA LEU A 65 16.24 1.76 -1.08
C LEU A 65 17.30 2.09 -0.02
N LYS A 66 17.55 1.19 0.92
CA LYS A 66 18.52 1.40 2.02
C LYS A 66 19.98 1.57 1.55
N ASN A 67 20.30 1.17 0.33
CA ASN A 67 21.66 1.32 -0.22
C ASN A 67 21.95 2.71 -0.79
N PHE A 68 20.99 3.62 -0.82
CA PHE A 68 21.25 4.99 -1.28
C PHE A 68 21.81 5.85 -0.12
N ASP A 69 22.89 6.56 -0.36
CA ASP A 69 23.61 7.38 0.63
C ASP A 69 22.75 8.45 1.32
N ARG A 70 21.61 8.82 0.71
CA ARG A 70 20.69 9.84 1.24
C ARG A 70 19.57 9.27 2.11
N VAL A 71 19.51 7.97 2.26
CA VAL A 71 18.44 7.29 3.00
C VAL A 71 18.85 7.09 4.44
N ASP A 72 18.03 7.59 5.37
CA ASP A 72 18.12 7.25 6.79
C ASP A 72 17.32 5.96 7.01
N GLU A 73 18.02 4.86 7.26
CA GLU A 73 17.40 3.55 7.46
C GLU A 73 16.44 3.47 8.65
N ASN A 74 16.57 4.40 9.61
CA ASN A 74 15.70 4.47 10.79
C ASN A 74 14.44 5.31 10.55
N ARG A 75 14.34 6.00 9.41
CA ARG A 75 13.20 6.83 9.02
C ARG A 75 12.72 6.45 7.62
N THR A 76 12.29 5.21 7.49
CA THR A 76 11.81 4.63 6.22
C THR A 76 10.31 4.40 6.26
N GLY A 77 9.64 4.70 5.15
CA GLY A 77 8.20 4.47 5.00
C GLY A 77 7.84 3.89 3.65
N ALA A 78 6.70 3.22 3.60
CA ALA A 78 6.07 2.80 2.35
C ALA A 78 4.64 3.33 2.28
N ILE A 79 4.27 3.91 1.13
CA ILE A 79 2.89 4.23 0.83
C ILE A 79 2.43 3.39 -0.35
N GLY A 80 1.17 3.01 -0.37
CA GLY A 80 0.62 2.24 -1.48
C GLY A 80 -0.87 2.52 -1.70
N PHE A 81 -1.30 2.41 -2.95
CA PHE A 81 -2.65 2.70 -3.40
C PHE A 81 -3.29 1.44 -3.98
N CYS A 82 -4.52 1.11 -3.62
CA CYS A 82 -5.21 -0.08 -4.12
C CYS A 82 -4.39 -1.35 -3.83
N PHE A 83 -3.99 -2.09 -4.86
CA PHE A 83 -3.09 -3.24 -4.74
C PHE A 83 -1.73 -2.86 -4.11
N GLY A 84 -1.22 -1.65 -4.39
CA GLY A 84 -0.02 -1.13 -3.72
C GLY A 84 -0.18 -0.99 -2.21
N GLY A 85 -1.37 -0.68 -1.72
CA GLY A 85 -1.67 -0.66 -0.29
C GLY A 85 -1.56 -2.03 0.37
N LYS A 86 -2.00 -3.10 -0.33
CA LYS A 86 -1.76 -4.49 0.07
C LYS A 86 -0.26 -4.81 0.10
N CYS A 87 0.49 -4.41 -0.93
CA CYS A 87 1.93 -4.64 -1.02
C CYS A 87 2.67 -4.01 0.16
N ALA A 88 2.33 -2.77 0.51
CA ALA A 88 2.91 -2.08 1.66
C ALA A 88 2.59 -2.77 2.99
N LEU A 89 1.34 -3.23 3.19
CA LEU A 89 0.95 -4.02 4.36
C LEU A 89 1.71 -5.36 4.43
N ASP A 90 1.95 -6.02 3.30
CA ASP A 90 2.70 -7.28 3.26
C ASP A 90 4.17 -7.10 3.62
N LEU A 91 4.76 -5.94 3.33
CA LEU A 91 6.11 -5.61 3.76
C LEU A 91 6.18 -5.51 5.31
N ALA A 92 5.19 -4.86 5.95
CA ALA A 92 5.09 -4.83 7.41
C ALA A 92 4.84 -6.23 8.01
N ARG A 93 3.95 -7.01 7.38
CA ARG A 93 3.64 -8.39 7.78
C ARG A 93 4.85 -9.33 7.68
N ALA A 94 5.77 -9.06 6.77
CA ALA A 94 7.02 -9.81 6.62
C ALA A 94 8.01 -9.56 7.77
N GLY A 95 7.79 -8.52 8.57
CA GLY A 95 8.64 -8.19 9.72
C GLY A 95 9.91 -7.44 9.36
N GLU A 96 9.92 -6.77 8.21
CA GLU A 96 11.03 -5.88 7.84
C GLU A 96 11.05 -4.63 8.74
N ASN A 97 12.26 -4.10 8.98
CA ASN A 97 12.45 -2.94 9.85
C ASN A 97 12.12 -1.63 9.11
N ILE A 98 10.87 -1.51 8.68
CA ILE A 98 10.32 -0.27 8.10
C ILE A 98 9.57 0.49 9.18
N THR A 99 9.80 1.80 9.30
CA THR A 99 9.27 2.61 10.40
C THR A 99 7.76 2.83 10.26
N GLY A 100 7.30 3.09 9.04
CA GLY A 100 5.87 3.35 8.80
C GLY A 100 5.33 2.81 7.49
N VAL A 101 4.05 2.45 7.49
CA VAL A 101 3.32 1.98 6.31
C VAL A 101 1.99 2.71 6.19
N VAL A 102 1.67 3.24 5.01
CA VAL A 102 0.39 3.87 4.71
C VAL A 102 -0.30 3.18 3.54
N SER A 103 -1.52 2.72 3.77
CA SER A 103 -2.37 2.06 2.77
C SER A 103 -3.54 2.95 2.40
N PHE A 104 -3.57 3.47 1.17
CA PHE A 104 -4.69 4.23 0.62
C PHE A 104 -5.63 3.28 -0.13
N HIS A 105 -6.89 3.23 0.25
CA HIS A 105 -7.91 2.34 -0.33
C HIS A 105 -7.34 0.96 -0.70
N GLY A 106 -6.59 0.36 0.22
CA GLY A 106 -5.90 -0.90 -0.02
C GLY A 106 -6.79 -2.12 0.04
N LEU A 107 -6.23 -3.27 -0.33
CA LEU A 107 -6.84 -4.58 -0.14
C LEU A 107 -6.22 -5.22 1.11
N TYR A 108 -7.01 -5.84 1.97
CA TYR A 108 -6.58 -6.15 3.34
C TYR A 108 -6.39 -7.63 3.64
N ASP A 109 -6.73 -8.52 2.71
CA ASP A 109 -6.60 -9.96 2.92
C ASP A 109 -5.17 -10.35 3.34
N ALA A 110 -5.10 -11.18 4.37
CA ALA A 110 -3.83 -11.69 4.87
C ALA A 110 -3.16 -12.61 3.84
N PRO A 111 -1.82 -12.59 3.74
CA PRO A 111 -1.11 -13.43 2.80
C PRO A 111 -1.19 -14.91 3.19
N THR A 112 -1.32 -15.77 2.18
CA THR A 112 -1.22 -17.23 2.32
C THR A 112 -0.10 -17.75 1.41
N ALA A 113 0.65 -18.73 1.90
CA ALA A 113 1.71 -19.35 1.11
C ALA A 113 1.13 -20.39 0.15
N ASN A 114 1.66 -20.46 -1.06
CA ASN A 114 1.42 -21.54 -1.98
C ASN A 114 2.09 -22.83 -1.47
N PRO A 115 1.60 -24.02 -1.87
CA PRO A 115 2.22 -25.31 -1.50
C PRO A 115 3.72 -25.32 -1.80
N GLY A 116 4.51 -25.72 -0.82
CA GLY A 116 5.98 -25.78 -0.94
C GLY A 116 6.71 -24.45 -0.82
N LYS A 117 6.01 -23.33 -0.63
CA LYS A 117 6.59 -22.02 -0.36
C LYS A 117 6.38 -21.59 1.08
N THR A 118 7.24 -20.71 1.58
CA THR A 118 7.16 -20.18 2.95
C THR A 118 7.10 -18.66 2.90
N LEU A 119 6.05 -18.09 3.48
CA LEU A 119 5.95 -16.66 3.72
C LEU A 119 6.91 -16.23 4.83
N LYS A 120 7.56 -15.10 4.64
CA LYS A 120 8.09 -14.37 5.78
C LYS A 120 6.93 -13.83 6.60
N GLY A 121 7.04 -13.89 7.90
CA GLY A 121 5.99 -13.39 8.78
C GLY A 121 6.53 -13.12 10.16
N THR A 122 5.90 -12.21 10.84
CA THR A 122 6.22 -11.87 12.23
C THR A 122 4.99 -12.04 13.11
N THR A 123 5.22 -12.44 14.35
CA THR A 123 4.20 -12.40 15.40
C THR A 123 4.08 -11.02 16.04
N ASN A 124 5.02 -10.13 15.74
CA ASN A 124 5.06 -8.78 16.27
C ASN A 124 5.45 -7.81 15.15
N ILE A 125 4.51 -6.99 14.69
CA ILE A 125 4.76 -5.94 13.68
C ILE A 125 5.28 -4.71 14.41
N THR A 126 6.51 -4.30 14.09
CA THR A 126 7.16 -3.13 14.70
C THR A 126 6.86 -1.83 13.96
N SER A 127 6.43 -1.91 12.70
CA SER A 127 6.04 -0.74 11.91
C SER A 127 4.80 -0.08 12.48
N SER A 128 4.74 1.26 12.44
CA SER A 128 3.47 1.98 12.58
C SER A 128 2.68 1.89 11.29
N ILE A 129 1.37 1.72 11.38
CA ILE A 129 0.50 1.51 10.21
C ILE A 129 -0.64 2.54 10.19
N LEU A 130 -0.82 3.20 9.05
CA LEU A 130 -1.97 4.04 8.76
C LEU A 130 -2.76 3.45 7.59
N VAL A 131 -4.06 3.26 7.79
CA VAL A 131 -5.00 2.82 6.75
C VAL A 131 -6.00 3.93 6.48
N LEU A 132 -6.13 4.33 5.22
CA LEU A 132 -7.00 5.38 4.73
C LEU A 132 -8.04 4.71 3.82
N HIS A 133 -9.24 4.51 4.34
CA HIS A 133 -10.24 3.59 3.82
C HIS A 133 -11.51 4.31 3.35
N GLY A 134 -11.98 4.05 2.14
CA GLY A 134 -13.34 4.40 1.71
C GLY A 134 -14.34 3.42 2.31
N TYR A 135 -15.30 3.92 3.12
CA TYR A 135 -16.21 3.02 3.84
C TYR A 135 -17.15 2.23 2.92
N ASP A 136 -17.47 2.79 1.75
CA ASP A 136 -18.31 2.15 0.73
C ASP A 136 -17.49 1.43 -0.36
N ASP A 137 -16.23 1.11 -0.06
CA ASP A 137 -15.33 0.38 -0.95
C ASP A 137 -15.82 -1.07 -1.17
N PRO A 138 -16.24 -1.46 -2.40
CA PRO A 138 -16.73 -2.80 -2.66
C PRO A 138 -15.62 -3.87 -2.72
N MET A 139 -14.36 -3.44 -2.89
CA MET A 139 -13.21 -4.35 -2.97
C MET A 139 -12.60 -4.63 -1.60
N ALA A 140 -12.82 -3.73 -0.64
CA ALA A 140 -12.36 -3.86 0.74
C ALA A 140 -13.48 -3.38 1.67
N THR A 141 -14.41 -4.27 1.98
CA THR A 141 -15.61 -3.94 2.77
C THR A 141 -15.27 -3.56 4.21
N PRO A 142 -16.20 -2.92 4.96
CA PRO A 142 -16.03 -2.66 6.38
C PRO A 142 -15.65 -3.90 7.20
N LYS A 143 -16.13 -5.09 6.80
CA LYS A 143 -15.71 -6.34 7.42
C LYS A 143 -14.22 -6.61 7.22
N ASN A 144 -13.70 -6.42 6.01
CA ASN A 144 -12.25 -6.60 5.75
C ASN A 144 -11.40 -5.61 6.55
N MET A 145 -11.88 -4.38 6.75
CA MET A 145 -11.23 -3.38 7.62
C MET A 145 -11.18 -3.84 9.08
N ILE A 146 -12.28 -4.41 9.61
CA ILE A 146 -12.33 -4.96 10.96
C ILE A 146 -11.41 -6.18 11.09
N ASP A 147 -11.43 -7.09 10.13
CA ASP A 147 -10.55 -8.28 10.11
C ASP A 147 -9.07 -7.86 10.13
N LEU A 148 -8.69 -6.82 9.36
CA LEU A 148 -7.35 -6.23 9.41
C LEU A 148 -7.02 -5.66 10.79
N ALA A 149 -7.94 -4.90 11.39
CA ALA A 149 -7.72 -4.32 12.72
C ALA A 149 -7.47 -5.40 13.78
N GLU A 150 -8.23 -6.50 13.73
CA GLU A 150 -8.04 -7.65 14.63
C GLU A 150 -6.69 -8.35 14.37
N GLU A 151 -6.29 -8.51 13.10
CA GLU A 151 -4.97 -9.04 12.75
C GLU A 151 -3.85 -8.17 13.33
N LEU A 152 -3.88 -6.86 13.06
CA LEU A 152 -2.87 -5.92 13.52
C LEU A 152 -2.77 -5.88 15.05
N LYS A 153 -3.92 -5.90 15.73
CA LYS A 153 -3.99 -6.02 17.19
C LYS A 153 -3.34 -7.31 17.69
N SER A 154 -3.62 -8.45 17.05
CA SER A 154 -3.05 -9.75 17.44
C SER A 154 -1.54 -9.81 17.27
N LYS A 155 -0.99 -8.97 16.40
CA LYS A 155 0.45 -8.83 16.10
C LYS A 155 1.11 -7.66 16.84
N ASN A 156 0.45 -7.07 17.83
CA ASN A 156 0.92 -5.93 18.63
C ASN A 156 1.37 -4.72 17.80
N ALA A 157 0.84 -4.53 16.61
CA ALA A 157 1.15 -3.38 15.76
C ALA A 157 0.62 -2.08 16.39
N ASN A 158 1.32 -0.98 16.13
CA ASN A 158 0.78 0.37 16.32
C ASN A 158 0.04 0.76 15.04
N TRP A 159 -1.28 1.01 15.11
CA TRP A 159 -2.07 1.25 13.91
C TRP A 159 -3.18 2.27 14.10
N GLN A 160 -3.53 2.91 12.99
CA GLN A 160 -4.68 3.81 12.87
C GLN A 160 -5.44 3.46 11.60
N ILE A 161 -6.77 3.56 11.63
CA ILE A 161 -7.65 3.42 10.47
C ILE A 161 -8.59 4.62 10.42
N HIS A 162 -8.53 5.39 9.33
CA HIS A 162 -9.46 6.45 9.04
C HIS A 162 -10.42 5.98 7.95
N ALA A 163 -11.71 5.97 8.24
CA ALA A 163 -12.76 5.56 7.31
C ALA A 163 -13.57 6.77 6.85
N TYR A 164 -13.69 6.95 5.55
CA TYR A 164 -14.40 8.06 4.90
C TYR A 164 -15.79 7.61 4.46
N SER A 165 -16.84 8.19 5.03
CA SER A 165 -18.23 7.84 4.68
C SER A 165 -18.58 8.28 3.25
N ASN A 166 -19.37 7.48 2.54
CA ASN A 166 -19.80 7.72 1.15
C ASN A 166 -18.62 7.77 0.14
N VAL A 167 -17.48 7.20 0.48
CA VAL A 167 -16.28 7.13 -0.34
C VAL A 167 -16.02 5.68 -0.73
N GLY A 168 -15.82 5.44 -2.03
CA GLY A 168 -15.55 4.12 -2.58
C GLY A 168 -14.06 3.83 -2.75
N HIS A 169 -13.76 2.84 -3.61
CA HIS A 169 -12.39 2.50 -4.01
C HIS A 169 -11.80 3.57 -4.95
N ALA A 170 -10.48 3.63 -5.02
CA ALA A 170 -9.73 4.54 -5.91
C ALA A 170 -9.97 6.04 -5.69
N PHE A 171 -10.41 6.46 -4.51
CA PHE A 171 -10.78 7.85 -4.21
C PHE A 171 -9.63 8.86 -4.39
N THR A 172 -8.38 8.41 -4.49
CA THR A 172 -7.21 9.27 -4.72
C THR A 172 -6.83 9.39 -6.21
N ASN A 173 -7.57 8.73 -7.12
CA ASN A 173 -7.29 8.75 -8.54
C ASN A 173 -8.27 9.68 -9.28
N PRO A 174 -7.82 10.87 -9.77
CA PRO A 174 -8.70 11.82 -10.46
C PRO A 174 -9.37 11.28 -11.73
N ASN A 175 -8.85 10.18 -12.29
CA ASN A 175 -9.41 9.56 -13.50
C ASN A 175 -10.44 8.45 -13.18
N ALA A 176 -10.69 8.15 -11.91
CA ALA A 176 -11.71 7.17 -11.53
C ALA A 176 -13.08 7.85 -11.47
N ASP A 177 -14.04 7.38 -12.27
CA ASP A 177 -15.38 7.99 -12.42
C ASP A 177 -16.54 6.97 -12.39
N ASP A 178 -16.27 5.70 -12.13
CA ASP A 178 -17.28 4.64 -12.09
C ASP A 178 -17.95 4.52 -10.70
N ARG A 179 -18.88 5.44 -10.44
CA ARG A 179 -19.66 5.42 -9.18
C ARG A 179 -20.56 4.20 -9.05
N ASN A 180 -21.02 3.62 -10.17
CA ASN A 180 -21.89 2.44 -10.12
C ASN A 180 -21.17 1.21 -9.61
N SER A 181 -19.89 1.07 -9.93
CA SER A 181 -19.03 0.01 -9.43
C SER A 181 -18.29 0.40 -8.13
N GLY A 182 -18.55 1.57 -7.57
CA GLY A 182 -17.88 2.04 -6.35
C GLY A 182 -16.41 2.42 -6.53
N LEU A 183 -15.97 2.68 -7.78
CA LEU A 183 -14.59 3.08 -8.13
C LEU A 183 -14.57 4.51 -8.65
N PHE A 184 -14.44 5.48 -7.77
CA PHE A 184 -14.53 6.89 -8.15
C PHE A 184 -13.64 7.79 -7.30
N TYR A 185 -13.24 8.90 -7.91
CA TYR A 185 -12.48 9.96 -7.23
C TYR A 185 -13.37 10.73 -6.25
N ASP A 186 -12.81 11.03 -5.08
CA ASP A 186 -13.38 11.96 -4.12
C ASP A 186 -12.30 12.95 -3.67
N GLN A 187 -12.45 14.20 -4.08
CA GLN A 187 -11.45 15.24 -3.81
C GLN A 187 -11.23 15.46 -2.32
N ALA A 188 -12.31 15.50 -1.54
CA ALA A 188 -12.18 15.77 -0.10
C ALA A 188 -11.44 14.64 0.62
N ALA A 189 -11.73 13.38 0.25
CA ALA A 189 -11.04 12.23 0.80
C ALA A 189 -9.58 12.15 0.32
N ASP A 190 -9.28 12.47 -0.96
CA ASP A 190 -7.90 12.51 -1.48
C ASP A 190 -7.06 13.55 -0.71
N GLU A 191 -7.54 14.79 -0.62
CA GLU A 191 -6.82 15.88 0.06
C GLU A 191 -6.62 15.59 1.56
N HIS A 192 -7.68 15.13 2.24
CA HIS A 192 -7.62 14.81 3.67
C HIS A 192 -6.69 13.62 3.93
N SER A 193 -6.82 12.55 3.15
CA SER A 193 -5.99 11.36 3.34
C SER A 193 -4.50 11.65 3.11
N TRP A 194 -4.17 12.51 2.15
CA TRP A 194 -2.80 12.96 1.92
C TRP A 194 -2.26 13.76 3.11
N GLN A 195 -3.09 14.63 3.70
CA GLN A 195 -2.71 15.37 4.91
C GLN A 195 -2.52 14.45 6.11
N GLU A 196 -3.38 13.44 6.27
CA GLU A 196 -3.25 12.45 7.35
C GLU A 196 -1.98 11.60 7.21
N MET A 197 -1.59 11.23 5.98
CA MET A 197 -0.29 10.58 5.74
C MET A 197 0.87 11.49 6.19
N LYS A 198 0.84 12.79 5.88
CA LYS A 198 1.89 13.73 6.31
C LYS A 198 1.95 13.83 7.83
N ASN A 199 0.82 14.03 8.48
CA ASN A 199 0.72 14.10 9.95
C ASN A 199 1.25 12.81 10.59
N PHE A 200 0.96 11.67 10.00
CA PHE A 200 1.43 10.36 10.46
C PHE A 200 2.96 10.24 10.34
N PHE A 201 3.52 10.61 9.20
CA PHE A 201 4.98 10.57 9.01
C PHE A 201 5.72 11.58 9.90
N ASP A 202 5.17 12.78 10.10
CA ASP A 202 5.71 13.78 11.05
C ASP A 202 5.74 13.27 12.50
N LEU A 203 4.83 12.36 12.84
CA LEU A 203 4.76 11.77 14.19
C LEU A 203 5.81 10.67 14.41
N ILE A 204 6.12 9.89 13.35
CA ILE A 204 6.94 8.68 13.49
C ILE A 204 8.38 8.83 12.99
N PHE A 205 8.72 9.90 12.26
CA PHE A 205 10.06 10.25 11.77
C PHE A 205 10.69 11.37 12.57
#